data_d715437939689636b45b92e8398ad3e2
#
_entry.id   d715437939689636b45b92e8398ad3e2
#
_cell.length_a   1.000
_cell.length_b   1.000
_cell.length_c   1.000
_cell.angle_alpha   90.00
_cell.angle_beta   90.00
_cell.angle_gamma   90.00
#
_symmetry.space_group_name_H-M   'P 1'
#
loop_
_entity.id
_entity.type
_entity.pdbx_description
1 polymer ?
#
loop_
_entity_poly.entity_id
_entity_poly.type
_entity_poly.pdbx_seq_one_letter_code
_entity_poly.pdbx_strand_id
1 'polypeptide(L)'
;DIRARFAGKYQYQTGSDCEVILSLYREMRADSDFDTLIYKGEDALHARISKMLEELNGIFAFALYDAERDEFLIARDPIGVIPLYIGYDKDGKVLVASELKALEGQCDHYEPFLPGHYYYSKNPGMKRYYTRDWFEYAAMQKKYQIDDAKKAETQLKDAEPQEKAAVKEIHDALEASVKRQLMSDVPYGVLLSGGLDSSVISAVAEKYSSTRVEN
;
A
#
# COMPACT_ATOMS: atom_id res chain seq x y z
N ASP A 1 5.73 10.87 10.59
CA ASP A 1 6.52 11.24 9.41
C ASP A 1 7.85 10.48 9.43
N ILE A 2 8.08 9.65 8.40
CA ILE A 2 9.26 8.80 8.26
C ILE A 2 10.53 9.66 8.15
N ARG A 3 10.52 10.74 7.36
CA ARG A 3 11.66 11.64 7.22
C ARG A 3 12.12 12.22 8.56
N ALA A 4 11.18 12.65 9.40
CA ALA A 4 11.50 13.19 10.71
C ALA A 4 12.16 12.15 11.62
N ARG A 5 11.72 10.87 11.56
CA ARG A 5 12.31 9.76 12.32
C ARG A 5 13.77 9.50 11.95
N PHE A 6 14.13 9.71 10.70
CA PHE A 6 15.49 9.50 10.19
C PHE A 6 16.34 10.77 10.15
N ALA A 7 15.82 11.91 10.64
CA ALA A 7 16.59 13.13 10.73
C ALA A 7 17.90 12.91 11.55
N GLY A 8 19.03 13.22 10.94
CA GLY A 8 20.37 12.97 11.54
C GLY A 8 20.92 11.55 11.42
N LYS A 9 20.11 10.58 10.97
CA LYS A 9 20.55 9.19 10.71
C LYS A 9 20.71 8.90 9.21
N TYR A 10 19.91 9.53 8.39
CA TYR A 10 19.92 9.39 6.94
C TYR A 10 19.99 10.78 6.30
N GLN A 11 20.90 10.96 5.36
CA GLN A 11 21.02 12.19 4.60
C GLN A 11 20.20 12.08 3.32
N TYR A 12 19.01 12.69 3.32
CA TYR A 12 18.16 12.76 2.14
C TYR A 12 18.79 13.66 1.08
N GLN A 13 18.81 13.18 -0.17
CA GLN A 13 19.40 13.88 -1.32
C GLN A 13 18.38 14.71 -2.07
N THR A 14 17.10 14.36 -1.97
CA THR A 14 15.99 14.96 -2.72
C THR A 14 14.84 15.39 -1.81
N GLY A 15 13.90 16.16 -2.37
CA GLY A 15 12.60 16.44 -1.75
C GLY A 15 11.56 15.33 -1.96
N SER A 16 11.87 14.29 -2.76
CA SER A 16 10.93 13.23 -3.12
C SER A 16 10.51 12.40 -1.91
N ASP A 17 9.23 12.14 -1.76
CA ASP A 17 8.68 11.23 -0.76
C ASP A 17 9.14 9.77 -0.96
N CYS A 18 9.43 9.38 -2.20
CA CYS A 18 9.93 8.02 -2.51
C CYS A 18 11.26 7.70 -1.81
N GLU A 19 12.07 8.70 -1.48
CA GLU A 19 13.38 8.49 -0.86
C GLU A 19 13.29 7.88 0.55
N VAL A 20 12.13 7.96 1.20
CA VAL A 20 11.90 7.31 2.51
C VAL A 20 12.01 5.78 2.43
N ILE A 21 11.75 5.20 1.26
CA ILE A 21 11.90 3.76 1.02
C ILE A 21 13.35 3.33 1.27
N LEU A 22 14.32 4.14 0.82
CA LEU A 22 15.74 3.85 1.03
C LEU A 22 16.14 3.90 2.51
N SER A 23 15.63 4.87 3.26
CA SER A 23 15.91 4.97 4.70
C SER A 23 15.32 3.80 5.49
N LEU A 24 14.10 3.37 5.15
CA LEU A 24 13.46 2.20 5.74
C LEU A 24 14.19 0.89 5.38
N TYR A 25 14.58 0.74 4.12
CA TYR A 25 15.34 -0.41 3.67
C TYR A 25 16.68 -0.51 4.40
N ARG A 26 17.41 0.60 4.53
CA ARG A 26 18.68 0.64 5.29
C ARG A 26 18.47 0.31 6.77
N GLU A 27 17.43 0.82 7.40
CA GLU A 27 17.10 0.46 8.79
C GLU A 27 16.80 -1.02 8.93
N MET A 28 15.98 -1.56 8.02
CA MET A 28 15.66 -2.99 7.96
C MET A 28 16.93 -3.86 7.84
N ARG A 29 17.91 -3.41 7.03
CA ARG A 29 19.16 -4.11 6.76
C ARG A 29 20.24 -3.88 7.83
N ALA A 30 20.17 -2.80 8.60
CA ALA A 30 21.16 -2.45 9.61
C ALA A 30 21.19 -3.40 10.81
N ASP A 31 20.15 -4.20 11.00
CA ASP A 31 20.12 -5.24 12.02
C ASP A 31 21.13 -6.34 11.66
N SER A 32 22.10 -6.58 12.54
CA SER A 32 23.20 -7.52 12.34
C SER A 32 22.74 -8.95 12.02
N ASP A 33 21.49 -9.26 12.36
CA ASP A 33 20.89 -10.57 12.15
C ASP A 33 20.19 -10.74 10.81
N PHE A 34 20.00 -9.66 10.01
CA PHE A 34 19.21 -9.75 8.79
C PHE A 34 19.71 -10.81 7.81
N ASP A 35 21.01 -10.86 7.56
CA ASP A 35 21.61 -11.85 6.66
C ASP A 35 21.42 -13.28 7.18
N THR A 36 21.34 -13.45 8.50
CA THR A 36 21.06 -14.76 9.10
C THR A 36 19.59 -15.15 9.00
N LEU A 37 18.66 -14.19 8.88
CA LEU A 37 17.22 -14.47 8.72
C LEU A 37 16.93 -15.22 7.41
N ILE A 38 17.72 -14.97 6.35
CA ILE A 38 17.62 -15.70 5.08
C ILE A 38 17.80 -17.21 5.29
N TYR A 39 18.61 -17.60 6.29
CA TYR A 39 18.93 -19.00 6.61
C TYR A 39 18.15 -19.53 7.82
N LYS A 40 17.62 -18.66 8.70
CA LYS A 40 16.89 -19.06 9.93
C LYS A 40 15.44 -19.44 9.70
N GLY A 41 14.90 -19.15 8.53
CA GLY A 41 13.53 -19.49 8.16
C GLY A 41 12.78 -18.36 7.47
N GLU A 42 11.88 -18.77 6.62
CA GLU A 42 11.09 -17.88 5.77
C GLU A 42 10.24 -16.90 6.56
N ASP A 43 9.68 -17.34 7.69
CA ASP A 43 8.77 -16.53 8.51
C ASP A 43 9.44 -15.30 9.13
N ALA A 44 10.67 -15.45 9.62
CA ALA A 44 11.41 -14.36 10.25
C ALA A 44 11.79 -13.27 9.23
N LEU A 45 12.27 -13.67 8.06
CA LEU A 45 12.57 -12.76 6.95
C LEU A 45 11.29 -12.06 6.45
N HIS A 46 10.21 -12.83 6.27
CA HIS A 46 8.91 -12.30 5.88
C HIS A 46 8.40 -11.25 6.87
N ALA A 47 8.43 -11.54 8.17
CA ALA A 47 8.00 -10.60 9.20
C ALA A 47 8.80 -9.29 9.17
N ARG A 48 10.11 -9.37 8.91
CA ARG A 48 10.99 -8.19 8.85
C ARG A 48 10.67 -7.30 7.64
N ILE A 49 10.52 -7.90 6.46
CA ILE A 49 10.18 -7.17 5.24
C ILE A 49 8.75 -6.60 5.35
N SER A 50 7.80 -7.38 5.84
CA SER A 50 6.42 -6.95 6.04
C SER A 50 6.34 -5.74 6.97
N LYS A 51 7.05 -5.77 8.10
CA LYS A 51 7.12 -4.64 9.03
C LYS A 51 7.61 -3.36 8.37
N MET A 52 8.65 -3.44 7.52
CA MET A 52 9.13 -2.28 6.76
C MET A 52 8.06 -1.75 5.80
N LEU A 53 7.40 -2.65 5.06
CA LEU A 53 6.41 -2.26 4.05
C LEU A 53 5.11 -1.71 4.66
N GLU A 54 4.70 -2.19 5.82
CA GLU A 54 3.52 -1.70 6.55
C GLU A 54 3.68 -0.26 7.08
N GLU A 55 4.91 0.23 7.18
CA GLU A 55 5.16 1.63 7.53
C GLU A 55 4.88 2.60 6.38
N LEU A 56 4.88 2.09 5.14
CA LEU A 56 4.57 2.89 3.95
C LEU A 56 3.05 3.11 3.84
N ASN A 57 2.61 4.32 4.07
CA ASN A 57 1.21 4.71 3.94
C ASN A 57 1.04 5.60 2.71
N GLY A 58 0.68 5.01 1.58
CA GLY A 58 0.53 5.73 0.32
C GLY A 58 0.22 4.80 -0.85
N ILE A 59 0.23 5.38 -2.03
CA ILE A 59 0.09 4.70 -3.32
C ILE A 59 1.50 4.44 -3.84
N PHE A 60 1.89 3.18 -4.00
CA PHE A 60 3.23 2.85 -4.49
C PHE A 60 3.30 1.53 -5.26
N ALA A 61 4.19 1.51 -6.22
CA ALA A 61 4.75 0.32 -6.82
C ALA A 61 6.22 0.63 -7.09
N PHE A 62 7.14 -0.14 -6.53
CA PHE A 62 8.55 0.13 -6.68
C PHE A 62 9.38 -1.14 -6.85
N ALA A 63 10.54 -0.98 -7.48
CA ALA A 63 11.63 -1.93 -7.46
C ALA A 63 12.87 -1.21 -6.90
N LEU A 64 13.42 -1.74 -5.82
CA LEU A 64 14.65 -1.26 -5.17
C LEU A 64 15.76 -2.28 -5.43
N TYR A 65 16.91 -1.82 -5.90
CA TYR A 65 18.10 -2.63 -6.09
C TYR A 65 19.23 -2.18 -5.17
N ASP A 66 19.79 -3.12 -4.43
CA ASP A 66 20.98 -2.93 -3.60
C ASP A 66 22.19 -3.49 -4.35
N ALA A 67 22.97 -2.58 -4.93
CA ALA A 67 24.14 -2.94 -5.73
C ALA A 67 25.33 -3.50 -4.90
N GLU A 68 25.38 -3.19 -3.60
CA GLU A 68 26.46 -3.71 -2.73
C GLU A 68 26.26 -5.20 -2.44
N ARG A 69 24.99 -5.64 -2.38
CA ARG A 69 24.61 -7.01 -2.02
C ARG A 69 24.10 -7.84 -3.18
N ASP A 70 23.95 -7.21 -4.33
CA ASP A 70 23.31 -7.81 -5.51
C ASP A 70 21.97 -8.46 -5.14
N GLU A 71 21.06 -7.63 -4.61
CA GLU A 71 19.71 -8.04 -4.23
C GLU A 71 18.67 -6.98 -4.58
N PHE A 72 17.44 -7.40 -4.74
CA PHE A 72 16.35 -6.47 -5.02
C PHE A 72 15.07 -6.81 -4.26
N LEU A 73 14.31 -5.77 -3.98
CA LEU A 73 12.99 -5.83 -3.38
C LEU A 73 11.99 -5.13 -4.30
N ILE A 74 10.93 -5.83 -4.66
CA ILE A 74 9.81 -5.29 -5.42
C ILE A 74 8.60 -5.32 -4.49
N ALA A 75 7.83 -4.23 -4.43
CA ALA A 75 6.61 -4.19 -3.62
C ALA A 75 5.54 -3.31 -4.25
N ARG A 76 4.28 -3.63 -3.94
CA ARG A 76 3.10 -2.92 -4.40
C ARG A 76 2.16 -2.64 -3.24
N ASP A 77 1.56 -1.45 -3.22
CA ASP A 77 0.63 -1.04 -2.16
C ASP A 77 -0.57 -1.99 -2.01
N PRO A 78 -1.26 -1.95 -0.84
CA PRO A 78 -2.35 -2.87 -0.54
C PRO A 78 -3.55 -2.82 -1.50
N ILE A 79 -3.78 -1.68 -2.15
CA ILE A 79 -4.90 -1.48 -3.10
C ILE A 79 -4.45 -1.80 -4.53
N GLY A 80 -3.15 -1.59 -4.83
CA GLY A 80 -2.59 -1.77 -6.16
C GLY A 80 -3.05 -0.71 -7.15
N VAL A 81 -3.09 0.55 -6.72
CA VAL A 81 -3.55 1.66 -7.55
C VAL A 81 -2.66 1.82 -8.78
N ILE A 82 -1.34 1.75 -8.61
CA ILE A 82 -0.40 1.75 -9.73
C ILE A 82 -0.33 0.34 -10.31
N PRO A 83 -0.53 0.16 -11.62
CA PRO A 83 -0.32 -1.12 -12.27
C PRO A 83 1.12 -1.60 -12.10
N LEU A 84 1.31 -2.88 -11.85
CA LEU A 84 2.61 -3.53 -11.83
C LEU A 84 2.46 -4.97 -12.31
N TYR A 85 3.39 -5.38 -13.16
CA TYR A 85 3.49 -6.74 -13.70
C TYR A 85 4.89 -7.26 -13.44
N ILE A 86 5.00 -8.57 -13.23
CA ILE A 86 6.26 -9.28 -13.10
C ILE A 86 6.35 -10.32 -14.21
N GLY A 87 7.51 -10.48 -14.79
CA GLY A 87 7.78 -11.47 -15.82
C GLY A 87 9.13 -12.16 -15.59
N TYR A 88 9.26 -13.31 -16.21
CA TYR A 88 10.45 -14.16 -16.13
C TYR A 88 10.89 -14.52 -17.54
N ASP A 89 12.15 -14.28 -17.86
CA ASP A 89 12.73 -14.72 -19.12
C ASP A 89 13.12 -16.20 -19.06
N LYS A 90 13.58 -16.74 -20.18
CA LYS A 90 14.04 -18.14 -20.31
C LYS A 90 15.20 -18.50 -19.37
N ASP A 91 15.97 -17.53 -18.91
CA ASP A 91 17.11 -17.69 -18.02
C ASP A 91 16.71 -17.45 -16.54
N GLY A 92 15.43 -17.21 -16.28
CA GLY A 92 14.88 -16.96 -14.94
C GLY A 92 15.13 -15.54 -14.43
N LYS A 93 15.54 -14.60 -15.29
CA LYS A 93 15.64 -13.19 -14.91
C LYS A 93 14.27 -12.59 -14.67
N VAL A 94 14.18 -11.80 -13.61
CA VAL A 94 12.97 -11.08 -13.25
C VAL A 94 12.95 -9.73 -13.96
N LEU A 95 11.84 -9.47 -14.64
CA LEU A 95 11.51 -8.18 -15.26
C LEU A 95 10.24 -7.63 -14.62
N VAL A 96 10.18 -6.34 -14.42
CA VAL A 96 8.98 -5.66 -13.90
C VAL A 96 8.65 -4.44 -14.73
N ALA A 97 7.36 -4.20 -14.91
CA ALA A 97 6.87 -3.04 -15.64
C ALA A 97 5.49 -2.61 -15.15
N SER A 98 5.18 -1.33 -15.28
CA SER A 98 3.84 -0.80 -15.03
C SER A 98 2.86 -1.11 -16.17
N GLU A 99 3.37 -1.44 -17.36
CA GLU A 99 2.56 -1.80 -18.53
C GLU A 99 2.95 -3.17 -19.07
N LEU A 100 1.96 -4.03 -19.27
CA LEU A 100 2.15 -5.40 -19.72
C LEU A 100 2.90 -5.49 -21.07
N LYS A 101 2.62 -4.55 -21.97
CA LYS A 101 3.28 -4.49 -23.30
C LYS A 101 4.80 -4.42 -23.23
N ALA A 102 5.36 -3.90 -22.12
CA ALA A 102 6.82 -3.82 -21.95
C ALA A 102 7.46 -5.18 -21.65
N LEU A 103 6.67 -6.16 -21.18
CA LEU A 103 7.13 -7.53 -20.90
C LEU A 103 6.87 -8.46 -22.07
N GLU A 104 5.96 -8.09 -22.96
CA GLU A 104 5.61 -8.90 -24.13
C GLU A 104 6.82 -9.10 -25.05
N GLY A 105 7.10 -10.34 -25.39
CA GLY A 105 8.28 -10.70 -26.18
C GLY A 105 9.63 -10.65 -25.45
N GLN A 106 9.64 -10.22 -24.18
CA GLN A 106 10.84 -10.23 -23.34
C GLN A 106 10.81 -11.35 -22.29
N CYS A 107 9.61 -11.84 -21.98
CA CYS A 107 9.40 -12.85 -20.95
C CYS A 107 8.69 -14.07 -21.54
N ASP A 108 9.04 -15.26 -21.06
CA ASP A 108 8.33 -16.51 -21.37
C ASP A 108 7.06 -16.66 -20.55
N HIS A 109 7.07 -16.08 -19.34
CA HIS A 109 5.93 -16.01 -18.45
C HIS A 109 5.85 -14.63 -17.79
N TYR A 110 4.63 -14.11 -17.70
CA TYR A 110 4.36 -12.85 -16.96
C TYR A 110 2.98 -12.88 -16.34
N GLU A 111 2.84 -12.19 -15.24
CA GLU A 111 1.60 -12.11 -14.46
C GLU A 111 1.44 -10.74 -13.79
N PRO A 112 0.20 -10.36 -13.38
CA PRO A 112 0.00 -9.20 -12.54
C PRO A 112 0.72 -9.36 -11.21
N PHE A 113 1.46 -8.32 -10.80
CA PHE A 113 2.01 -8.26 -9.44
C PHE A 113 0.87 -7.95 -8.47
N LEU A 114 0.60 -8.85 -7.52
CA LEU A 114 -0.57 -8.77 -6.66
C LEU A 114 -0.49 -7.57 -5.68
N PRO A 115 -1.61 -6.86 -5.44
CA PRO A 115 -1.68 -5.83 -4.41
C PRO A 115 -1.33 -6.37 -3.02
N GLY A 116 -0.64 -5.55 -2.20
CA GLY A 116 -0.24 -5.95 -0.85
C GLY A 116 0.78 -7.08 -0.80
N HIS A 117 1.54 -7.27 -1.90
CA HIS A 117 2.59 -8.27 -1.99
C HIS A 117 3.95 -7.63 -2.22
N TYR A 118 4.97 -8.42 -1.92
CA TYR A 118 6.36 -8.14 -2.27
C TYR A 118 7.03 -9.35 -2.90
N TYR A 119 8.14 -9.10 -3.60
CA TYR A 119 9.07 -10.12 -4.10
C TYR A 119 10.48 -9.71 -3.66
N TYR A 120 11.20 -10.63 -3.04
CA TYR A 120 12.59 -10.40 -2.62
C TYR A 120 13.53 -11.42 -3.27
N SER A 121 14.60 -10.94 -3.91
CA SER A 121 15.48 -11.77 -4.76
C SER A 121 16.14 -12.95 -4.03
N LYS A 122 16.44 -12.80 -2.72
CA LYS A 122 17.05 -13.87 -1.92
C LYS A 122 16.03 -14.88 -1.36
N ASN A 123 14.74 -14.62 -1.53
CA ASN A 123 13.65 -15.52 -1.19
C ASN A 123 12.54 -15.38 -2.24
N PRO A 124 12.75 -15.95 -3.46
CA PRO A 124 11.88 -15.77 -4.60
C PRO A 124 10.43 -16.18 -4.36
N GLY A 125 9.52 -15.52 -5.05
CA GLY A 125 8.08 -15.70 -4.98
C GLY A 125 7.36 -14.50 -4.40
N MET A 126 6.14 -14.24 -4.90
CA MET A 126 5.29 -13.20 -4.36
C MET A 126 4.75 -13.59 -2.99
N LYS A 127 4.96 -12.72 -2.00
CA LYS A 127 4.52 -12.92 -0.61
C LYS A 127 3.63 -11.78 -0.17
N ARG A 128 2.49 -12.11 0.44
CA ARG A 128 1.55 -11.12 0.95
C ARG A 128 2.08 -10.54 2.27
N TYR A 129 2.38 -9.24 2.31
CA TYR A 129 2.77 -8.53 3.53
C TYR A 129 1.59 -7.85 4.23
N TYR A 130 0.53 -7.53 3.50
CA TYR A 130 -0.63 -6.82 4.04
C TYR A 130 -1.80 -7.79 4.24
N THR A 131 -2.15 -8.02 5.50
CA THR A 131 -3.31 -8.84 5.92
C THR A 131 -4.19 -8.05 6.87
N ARG A 132 -5.51 -8.21 6.73
CA ARG A 132 -6.52 -7.64 7.63
C ARG A 132 -7.57 -8.70 7.94
N ASP A 133 -8.17 -8.62 9.12
CA ASP A 133 -9.18 -9.58 9.58
C ASP A 133 -10.33 -9.76 8.61
N TRP A 134 -10.72 -8.67 7.91
CA TRP A 134 -11.82 -8.67 6.95
C TRP A 134 -11.51 -9.34 5.61
N PHE A 135 -10.28 -9.77 5.35
CA PHE A 135 -9.96 -10.61 4.20
C PHE A 135 -10.53 -12.01 4.31
N GLU A 136 -10.74 -12.50 5.55
CA GLU A 136 -11.35 -13.79 5.81
C GLU A 136 -12.88 -13.64 5.85
N TYR A 137 -13.52 -13.66 4.69
CA TYR A 137 -14.97 -13.43 4.56
C TYR A 137 -15.80 -14.32 5.49
N ALA A 138 -15.48 -15.62 5.59
CA ALA A 138 -16.21 -16.54 6.45
C ALA A 138 -16.09 -16.18 7.94
N ALA A 139 -14.94 -15.70 8.40
CA ALA A 139 -14.73 -15.23 9.76
C ALA A 139 -15.53 -13.94 10.02
N MET A 140 -15.55 -13.02 9.05
CA MET A 140 -16.32 -11.78 9.13
C MET A 140 -17.82 -12.04 9.14
N GLN A 141 -18.30 -12.93 8.26
CA GLN A 141 -19.70 -13.35 8.23
C GLN A 141 -20.15 -13.88 9.60
N LYS A 142 -19.35 -14.77 10.21
CA LYS A 142 -19.61 -15.31 11.55
C LYS A 142 -19.55 -14.22 12.64
N LYS A 143 -18.56 -13.32 12.58
CA LYS A 143 -18.37 -12.24 13.56
C LYS A 143 -19.55 -11.28 13.59
N TYR A 144 -20.09 -10.93 12.43
CA TYR A 144 -21.20 -9.96 12.31
C TYR A 144 -22.56 -10.61 12.14
N GLN A 145 -22.66 -11.95 12.20
CA GLN A 145 -23.92 -12.71 12.05
C GLN A 145 -24.73 -12.32 10.82
N ILE A 146 -24.04 -12.07 9.68
CA ILE A 146 -24.67 -11.61 8.43
C ILE A 146 -25.43 -12.76 7.72
N ASP A 147 -26.02 -13.67 8.48
CA ASP A 147 -26.71 -14.85 7.90
C ASP A 147 -28.12 -14.54 7.36
N ASP A 148 -28.67 -13.32 7.62
CA ASP A 148 -30.00 -12.99 7.18
C ASP A 148 -30.19 -11.48 6.99
N ALA A 149 -30.34 -11.01 5.75
CA ALA A 149 -30.60 -9.61 5.44
C ALA A 149 -31.82 -9.04 6.18
N LYS A 150 -32.82 -9.88 6.55
CA LYS A 150 -33.99 -9.50 7.35
C LYS A 150 -33.67 -9.27 8.82
N LYS A 151 -32.66 -9.97 9.39
CA LYS A 151 -32.22 -9.73 10.77
C LYS A 151 -31.41 -8.44 10.88
N ALA A 152 -30.65 -8.09 9.84
CA ALA A 152 -29.92 -6.83 9.79
C ALA A 152 -30.83 -5.60 9.88
N GLU A 153 -31.99 -5.62 9.21
CA GLU A 153 -32.99 -4.52 9.28
C GLU A 153 -33.61 -4.34 10.68
N THR A 154 -33.76 -5.41 11.44
CA THR A 154 -34.35 -5.36 12.80
C THR A 154 -33.31 -4.96 13.85
N GLN A 155 -32.05 -5.36 13.67
CA GLN A 155 -30.93 -4.99 14.56
C GLN A 155 -30.48 -3.54 14.37
N LEU A 156 -30.67 -2.95 13.18
CA LEU A 156 -30.40 -1.54 12.87
C LEU A 156 -31.27 -0.58 13.70
N LYS A 157 -32.48 -0.97 14.11
CA LYS A 157 -33.39 -0.10 14.89
C LYS A 157 -32.91 0.11 16.33
N ASP A 158 -32.18 -0.82 16.90
CA ASP A 158 -31.62 -0.73 18.27
C ASP A 158 -30.16 -0.24 18.29
N ALA A 159 -29.58 0.05 17.13
CA ALA A 159 -28.15 0.33 16.93
C ALA A 159 -27.80 1.84 16.85
N GLU A 160 -28.74 2.75 17.13
CA GLU A 160 -28.52 4.20 16.94
C GLU A 160 -27.19 4.77 17.53
N PRO A 161 -26.74 4.42 18.75
CA PRO A 161 -25.50 4.95 19.27
C PRO A 161 -24.25 4.35 18.57
N GLN A 162 -24.31 3.06 18.22
CA GLN A 162 -23.21 2.37 17.52
C GLN A 162 -23.11 2.80 16.06
N GLU A 163 -24.27 3.02 15.43
CA GLU A 163 -24.32 3.54 14.05
C GLU A 163 -23.73 4.95 13.95
N LYS A 164 -24.08 5.85 14.88
CA LYS A 164 -23.48 7.20 14.92
C LYS A 164 -21.97 7.18 15.14
N ALA A 165 -21.47 6.25 15.97
CA ALA A 165 -20.05 6.06 16.16
C ALA A 165 -19.37 5.57 14.87
N ALA A 166 -19.93 4.56 14.22
CA ALA A 166 -19.41 4.01 12.96
C ALA A 166 -19.42 5.05 11.81
N VAL A 167 -20.51 5.82 11.69
CA VAL A 167 -20.60 6.92 10.72
C VAL A 167 -19.52 7.97 10.97
N LYS A 168 -19.27 8.30 12.24
CA LYS A 168 -18.20 9.24 12.60
C LYS A 168 -16.82 8.68 12.25
N GLU A 169 -16.54 7.42 12.54
CA GLU A 169 -15.28 6.77 12.19
C GLU A 169 -15.05 6.77 10.67
N ILE A 170 -16.06 6.44 9.88
CA ILE A 170 -15.98 6.47 8.41
C ILE A 170 -15.72 7.90 7.92
N HIS A 171 -16.45 8.88 8.45
CA HIS A 171 -16.26 10.29 8.12
C HIS A 171 -14.81 10.72 8.40
N ASP A 172 -14.32 10.49 9.61
CA ASP A 172 -12.97 10.89 10.04
C ASP A 172 -11.88 10.18 9.24
N ALA A 173 -12.07 8.90 8.93
CA ALA A 173 -11.15 8.11 8.11
C ALA A 173 -11.11 8.59 6.65
N LEU A 174 -12.27 8.89 6.04
CA LEU A 174 -12.37 9.42 4.69
C LEU A 174 -11.71 10.80 4.59
N GLU A 175 -12.06 11.70 5.52
CA GLU A 175 -11.49 13.04 5.58
C GLU A 175 -9.97 13.00 5.73
N ALA A 176 -9.45 12.17 6.63
CA ALA A 176 -8.01 11.96 6.80
C ALA A 176 -7.34 11.35 5.55
N SER A 177 -8.03 10.45 4.85
CA SER A 177 -7.51 9.85 3.62
C SER A 177 -7.40 10.87 2.50
N VAL A 178 -8.45 11.65 2.24
CA VAL A 178 -8.42 12.73 1.24
C VAL A 178 -7.34 13.74 1.58
N LYS A 179 -7.30 14.21 2.82
CA LYS A 179 -6.29 15.19 3.27
C LYS A 179 -4.85 14.73 3.00
N ARG A 180 -4.54 13.47 3.25
CA ARG A 180 -3.20 12.91 2.96
C ARG A 180 -2.85 12.92 1.48
N GLN A 181 -3.84 12.80 0.60
CA GLN A 181 -3.67 12.76 -0.86
C GLN A 181 -3.65 14.16 -1.50
N LEU A 182 -3.93 15.22 -0.75
CA LEU A 182 -3.82 16.61 -1.24
C LEU A 182 -2.37 17.12 -1.27
N MET A 183 -1.40 16.33 -0.85
CA MET A 183 0.02 16.66 -0.93
C MET A 183 0.45 16.66 -2.40
N SER A 184 0.65 17.85 -2.96
CA SER A 184 1.06 18.06 -4.35
C SER A 184 1.95 19.28 -4.44
N ASP A 185 2.96 19.22 -5.28
CA ASP A 185 3.87 20.32 -5.64
C ASP A 185 3.41 21.10 -6.89
N VAL A 186 2.29 20.64 -7.49
CA VAL A 186 1.64 21.28 -8.64
C VAL A 186 0.17 21.55 -8.34
N PRO A 187 -0.46 22.56 -9.02
CA PRO A 187 -1.91 22.75 -8.92
C PRO A 187 -2.66 21.48 -9.34
N TYR A 188 -3.75 21.19 -8.63
CA TYR A 188 -4.62 20.04 -8.93
C TYR A 188 -6.08 20.49 -9.03
N GLY A 189 -6.86 19.74 -9.79
CA GLY A 189 -8.30 19.91 -9.90
C GLY A 189 -9.04 18.65 -9.46
N VAL A 190 -10.33 18.77 -9.22
CA VAL A 190 -11.22 17.65 -8.86
C VAL A 190 -12.24 17.45 -9.96
N LEU A 191 -12.39 16.20 -10.42
CA LEU A 191 -13.42 15.83 -11.39
C LEU A 191 -14.76 15.60 -10.67
N LEU A 192 -15.71 16.50 -10.91
CA LEU A 192 -17.03 16.45 -10.32
C LEU A 192 -18.02 15.80 -11.31
N SER A 193 -18.28 14.51 -11.12
CA SER A 193 -19.22 13.75 -11.97
C SER A 193 -20.71 13.98 -11.64
N GLY A 194 -21.01 14.70 -10.55
CA GLY A 194 -22.36 14.87 -10.02
C GLY A 194 -22.87 13.69 -9.16
N GLY A 195 -22.09 12.64 -8.99
CA GLY A 195 -22.37 11.54 -8.08
C GLY A 195 -22.06 11.88 -6.62
N LEU A 196 -22.56 11.06 -5.69
CA LEU A 196 -22.35 11.24 -4.25
C LEU A 196 -20.83 11.22 -3.90
N ASP A 197 -20.10 10.21 -4.38
CA ASP A 197 -18.70 9.99 -4.04
C ASP A 197 -17.82 11.16 -4.48
N SER A 198 -17.95 11.59 -5.75
CA SER A 198 -17.20 12.72 -6.28
C SER A 198 -17.53 14.03 -5.56
N SER A 199 -18.78 14.22 -5.16
CA SER A 199 -19.23 15.41 -4.43
C SER A 199 -18.64 15.46 -3.01
N VAL A 200 -18.62 14.33 -2.30
CA VAL A 200 -18.02 14.22 -0.96
C VAL A 200 -16.51 14.46 -1.03
N ILE A 201 -15.81 13.81 -1.97
CA ILE A 201 -14.36 14.00 -2.14
C ILE A 201 -14.03 15.46 -2.48
N SER A 202 -14.82 16.09 -3.38
CA SER A 202 -14.63 17.49 -3.75
C SER A 202 -14.83 18.44 -2.55
N ALA A 203 -15.86 18.21 -1.75
CA ALA A 203 -16.12 19.02 -0.55
C ALA A 203 -15.01 18.89 0.49
N VAL A 204 -14.48 17.70 0.69
CA VAL A 204 -13.33 17.49 1.59
C VAL A 204 -12.06 18.11 1.03
N ALA A 205 -11.81 17.97 -0.28
CA ALA A 205 -10.67 18.58 -0.94
C ALA A 205 -10.69 20.12 -0.80
N GLU A 206 -11.84 20.75 -1.04
CA GLU A 206 -12.03 22.20 -0.85
C GLU A 206 -11.76 22.65 0.58
N LYS A 207 -12.24 21.89 1.58
CA LYS A 207 -12.04 22.19 3.01
C LYS A 207 -10.56 22.26 3.40
N TYR A 208 -9.72 21.43 2.78
CA TYR A 208 -8.29 21.32 3.13
C TYR A 208 -7.34 21.91 2.09
N SER A 209 -7.85 22.40 0.98
CA SER A 209 -7.01 23.05 -0.03
C SER A 209 -6.53 24.41 0.50
N SER A 210 -5.22 24.63 0.40
CA SER A 210 -4.61 25.96 0.67
C SER A 210 -4.76 26.93 -0.52
N THR A 211 -5.11 26.40 -1.69
CA THR A 211 -5.37 27.14 -2.93
C THR A 211 -6.77 26.82 -3.39
N ARG A 212 -7.44 27.80 -4.04
CA ARG A 212 -8.77 27.57 -4.60
C ARG A 212 -8.72 26.38 -5.56
N VAL A 213 -9.54 25.36 -5.28
CA VAL A 213 -9.73 24.22 -6.19
C VAL A 213 -10.45 24.72 -7.43
N GLU A 214 -9.83 24.60 -8.61
CA GLU A 214 -10.49 24.89 -9.87
C GLU A 214 -11.40 23.71 -10.25
N ASN A 215 -12.68 24.02 -10.48
CA ASN A 215 -13.69 23.05 -10.89
C ASN A 215 -13.72 22.89 -12.41
#